data_dbefc587a1bf52c4792aa4ca1d267527
#
_entry.id   dbefc587a1bf52c4792aa4ca1d267527
#
_cell.length_a   1.000
_cell.length_b   1.000
_cell.length_c   1.000
_cell.angle_alpha   90.00
_cell.angle_beta   90.00
_cell.angle_gamma   90.00
#
_symmetry.space_group_name_H-M   'P 1'
#
loop_
_entity.id
_entity.type
_entity.pdbx_description
1 polymer ?
#
loop_
_entity_poly.entity_id
_entity_poly.type
_entity_poly.pdbx_seq_one_letter_code
_entity_poly.pdbx_strand_id
1 'polypeptide(L)'
;MEFEQELDIYFRARSTLICIVSFEEERILGSVKAVCERTQRSLHVWDHADFFTTLLGDDGGLQQPKDALTLLEAIDKADGERVFVLKDFHQCWEKQPKVIRKLRNLAQKLKFTKKTIVISSPVSQLPEELRDDALVLEFPPPGVQELDGILGKLTATPGVKVDLTAQGRDKVLHSALGLSSNQAQRVFAKAIVSDGVLDERDIGLITSEKKQIIRESGALEFF
;
A
#
# COMPACT_ATOMS: atom_id res chain seq x y z
N MET A 1 0.94 17.41 2.44
CA MET A 1 0.07 17.04 1.28
C MET A 1 -0.41 15.63 1.55
N GLU A 2 -1.69 15.35 1.39
CA GLU A 2 -2.16 13.97 1.53
C GLU A 2 -1.58 13.09 0.40
N PHE A 3 -1.27 11.84 0.71
CA PHE A 3 -0.63 10.91 -0.22
C PHE A 3 -1.38 10.79 -1.56
N GLU A 4 -2.71 10.72 -1.53
CA GLU A 4 -3.52 10.65 -2.74
C GLU A 4 -3.44 11.91 -3.61
N GLN A 5 -3.28 13.10 -3.01
CA GLN A 5 -3.07 14.34 -3.75
C GLN A 5 -1.72 14.36 -4.44
N GLU A 6 -0.70 13.86 -3.76
CA GLU A 6 0.63 13.72 -4.32
C GLU A 6 0.65 12.71 -5.48
N LEU A 7 0.02 11.55 -5.29
CA LEU A 7 -0.10 10.52 -6.33
C LEU A 7 -0.87 11.03 -7.56
N ASP A 8 -1.95 11.81 -7.36
CA ASP A 8 -2.71 12.44 -8.45
C ASP A 8 -1.83 13.39 -9.27
N ILE A 9 -0.99 14.19 -8.59
CA ILE A 9 -0.05 15.09 -9.27
C ILE A 9 0.91 14.28 -10.14
N TYR A 10 1.49 13.18 -9.63
CA TYR A 10 2.40 12.33 -10.39
C TYR A 10 1.72 11.66 -11.59
N PHE A 11 0.48 11.20 -11.42
CA PHE A 11 -0.29 10.63 -12.55
C PHE A 11 -0.54 11.67 -13.63
N ARG A 12 -0.90 12.90 -13.28
CA ARG A 12 -1.08 13.99 -14.23
C ARG A 12 0.23 14.47 -14.87
N ALA A 13 1.32 14.43 -14.10
CA ALA A 13 2.66 14.72 -14.60
C ALA A 13 3.24 13.61 -15.50
N ARG A 14 2.48 12.51 -15.72
CA ARG A 14 2.90 11.34 -16.51
C ARG A 14 4.13 10.64 -15.94
N SER A 15 4.25 10.57 -14.62
CA SER A 15 5.23 9.69 -14.00
C SER A 15 4.95 8.25 -14.40
N THR A 16 5.91 7.60 -15.02
CA THR A 16 5.71 6.31 -15.69
C THR A 16 5.97 5.13 -14.79
N LEU A 17 6.89 5.27 -13.83
CA LEU A 17 7.28 4.23 -12.89
C LEU A 17 7.32 4.83 -11.48
N ILE A 18 6.47 4.30 -10.59
CA ILE A 18 6.35 4.74 -9.21
C ILE A 18 6.54 3.50 -8.33
N CYS A 19 7.48 3.55 -7.39
CA CYS A 19 7.68 2.50 -6.39
C CYS A 19 7.12 3.00 -5.05
N ILE A 20 6.12 2.32 -4.51
CA ILE A 20 5.54 2.64 -3.21
C ILE A 20 6.03 1.60 -2.20
N VAL A 21 6.75 2.08 -1.18
CA VAL A 21 7.37 1.22 -0.18
C VAL A 21 6.50 1.21 1.08
N SER A 22 5.87 0.09 1.35
CA SER A 22 5.09 -0.14 2.58
C SER A 22 4.59 -1.58 2.69
N PHE A 23 4.26 -2.02 3.90
CA PHE A 23 3.52 -3.25 4.18
C PHE A 23 1.99 -3.07 4.05
N GLU A 24 1.50 -1.87 3.79
CA GLU A 24 0.08 -1.48 3.76
C GLU A 24 -0.55 -1.67 2.38
N GLU A 25 -0.41 -2.87 1.80
CA GLU A 25 -0.79 -3.16 0.42
C GLU A 25 -2.24 -2.80 0.10
N GLU A 26 -3.19 -3.19 0.96
CA GLU A 26 -4.61 -2.89 0.74
C GLU A 26 -4.91 -1.39 0.76
N ARG A 27 -4.24 -0.63 1.65
CA ARG A 27 -4.39 0.83 1.71
C ARG A 27 -3.79 1.50 0.48
N ILE A 28 -2.61 1.02 0.02
CA ILE A 28 -2.00 1.47 -1.24
C ILE A 28 -2.98 1.27 -2.39
N LEU A 29 -3.55 0.07 -2.52
CA LEU A 29 -4.52 -0.23 -3.57
C LEU A 29 -5.76 0.65 -3.48
N GLY A 30 -6.26 0.90 -2.28
CA GLY A 30 -7.37 1.82 -2.02
C GLY A 30 -7.07 3.23 -2.51
N SER A 31 -5.91 3.78 -2.15
CA SER A 31 -5.49 5.12 -2.56
C SER A 31 -5.25 5.22 -4.07
N VAL A 32 -4.59 4.22 -4.68
CA VAL A 32 -4.40 4.17 -6.14
C VAL A 32 -5.75 4.11 -6.84
N LYS A 33 -6.68 3.29 -6.35
CA LYS A 33 -8.03 3.17 -6.92
C LYS A 33 -8.79 4.49 -6.86
N ALA A 34 -8.78 5.18 -5.71
CA ALA A 34 -9.43 6.49 -5.54
C ALA A 34 -8.88 7.54 -6.53
N VAL A 35 -7.56 7.53 -6.77
CA VAL A 35 -6.95 8.41 -7.77
C VAL A 35 -7.34 8.01 -9.19
N CYS A 36 -7.40 6.71 -9.51
CA CYS A 36 -7.84 6.21 -10.81
C CYS A 36 -9.29 6.60 -11.11
N GLU A 37 -10.19 6.50 -10.13
CA GLU A 37 -11.59 6.92 -10.26
C GLU A 37 -11.70 8.40 -10.59
N ARG A 38 -10.97 9.27 -9.88
CA ARG A 38 -10.95 10.72 -10.15
C ARG A 38 -10.36 11.08 -11.51
N THR A 39 -9.36 10.34 -11.96
CA THR A 39 -8.65 10.60 -13.23
C THR A 39 -9.19 9.79 -14.40
N GLN A 40 -10.26 9.01 -14.20
CA GLN A 40 -10.92 8.17 -15.21
C GLN A 40 -9.96 7.18 -15.90
N ARG A 41 -9.05 6.57 -15.12
CA ARG A 41 -8.09 5.57 -15.59
C ARG A 41 -8.53 4.18 -15.17
N SER A 42 -8.33 3.20 -16.04
CA SER A 42 -8.50 1.79 -15.65
C SER A 42 -7.37 1.35 -14.71
N LEU A 43 -7.71 0.49 -13.75
CA LEU A 43 -6.76 -0.03 -12.77
C LEU A 43 -6.66 -1.55 -12.88
N HIS A 44 -5.45 -2.02 -13.13
CA HIS A 44 -5.11 -3.43 -13.19
C HIS A 44 -4.06 -3.74 -12.14
N VAL A 45 -4.23 -4.84 -11.45
CA VAL A 45 -3.30 -5.32 -10.43
C VAL A 45 -2.72 -6.64 -10.89
N TRP A 46 -1.45 -6.85 -10.66
CA TRP A 46 -0.78 -8.09 -10.94
C TRP A 46 0.03 -8.55 -9.72
N ASP A 47 0.01 -9.85 -9.48
CA ASP A 47 0.92 -10.54 -8.57
C ASP A 47 1.29 -11.92 -9.10
N HIS A 48 2.21 -12.59 -8.42
CA HIS A 48 2.70 -13.90 -8.81
C HIS A 48 1.68 -15.04 -8.64
N ALA A 49 0.65 -14.86 -7.81
CA ALA A 49 -0.32 -15.90 -7.48
C ALA A 49 -1.54 -15.86 -8.41
N ASP A 50 -2.11 -14.64 -8.57
CA ASP A 50 -3.40 -14.47 -9.23
C ASP A 50 -3.29 -13.79 -10.61
N PHE A 51 -2.06 -13.41 -11.01
CA PHE A 51 -1.78 -12.70 -12.26
C PHE A 51 -2.57 -11.39 -12.39
N PHE A 52 -3.10 -11.04 -13.58
CA PHE A 52 -3.88 -9.82 -13.75
C PHE A 52 -5.28 -9.93 -13.18
N THR A 53 -5.62 -8.95 -12.34
CA THR A 53 -6.98 -8.67 -11.87
C THR A 53 -7.33 -7.23 -12.22
N THR A 54 -8.49 -6.99 -12.84
CA THR A 54 -9.00 -5.64 -13.13
C THR A 54 -9.86 -5.18 -11.97
N LEU A 55 -9.43 -4.11 -11.29
CA LEU A 55 -10.15 -3.50 -10.17
C LEU A 55 -11.04 -2.34 -10.59
N LEU A 56 -10.75 -1.69 -11.72
CA LEU A 56 -11.51 -0.56 -12.24
C LEU A 56 -11.41 -0.51 -13.76
N GLY A 57 -12.54 -0.24 -14.43
CA GLY A 57 -12.63 -0.18 -15.90
C GLY A 57 -12.78 -1.56 -16.54
N ASP A 58 -12.50 -1.64 -17.84
CA ASP A 58 -12.48 -2.90 -18.59
C ASP A 58 -11.08 -3.52 -18.62
N ASP A 59 -10.98 -4.82 -18.87
CA ASP A 59 -9.71 -5.52 -19.01
C ASP A 59 -9.00 -5.16 -20.33
N GLY A 60 -9.73 -4.63 -21.32
CA GLY A 60 -9.19 -4.23 -22.62
C GLY A 60 -8.52 -5.37 -23.36
N GLY A 61 -8.94 -6.61 -23.11
CA GLY A 61 -8.35 -7.80 -23.73
C GLY A 61 -6.92 -8.11 -23.24
N LEU A 62 -6.56 -7.69 -22.03
CA LEU A 62 -5.26 -8.02 -21.43
C LEU A 62 -5.10 -9.53 -21.31
N GLN A 63 -4.09 -10.06 -21.99
CA GLN A 63 -3.73 -11.47 -21.85
C GLN A 63 -3.06 -11.71 -20.51
N GLN A 64 -3.38 -12.83 -19.86
CA GLN A 64 -2.74 -13.25 -18.62
C GLN A 64 -1.27 -13.56 -18.88
N PRO A 65 -0.33 -12.83 -18.26
CA PRO A 65 1.09 -13.05 -18.46
C PRO A 65 1.56 -14.28 -17.67
N LYS A 66 2.48 -15.04 -18.26
CA LYS A 66 3.06 -16.23 -17.62
C LYS A 66 4.29 -15.92 -16.78
N ASP A 67 4.91 -14.77 -17.00
CA ASP A 67 6.14 -14.33 -16.34
C ASP A 67 6.28 -12.80 -16.41
N ALA A 68 7.29 -12.27 -15.76
CA ALA A 68 7.55 -10.83 -15.68
C ALA A 68 7.81 -10.18 -17.06
N LEU A 69 8.43 -10.87 -18.01
CA LEU A 69 8.67 -10.30 -19.34
C LEU A 69 7.38 -10.20 -20.14
N THR A 70 6.59 -11.27 -20.16
CA THR A 70 5.27 -11.27 -20.83
C THR A 70 4.30 -10.29 -20.18
N LEU A 71 4.39 -10.06 -18.85
CA LEU A 71 3.68 -9.00 -18.15
C LEU A 71 4.04 -7.62 -18.71
N LEU A 72 5.35 -7.31 -18.75
CA LEU A 72 5.82 -6.03 -19.26
C LEU A 72 5.48 -5.81 -20.75
N GLU A 73 5.42 -6.89 -21.54
CA GLU A 73 4.96 -6.84 -22.92
C GLU A 73 3.45 -6.57 -23.03
N ALA A 74 2.65 -7.17 -22.14
CA ALA A 74 1.22 -6.90 -22.09
C ALA A 74 0.94 -5.43 -21.73
N ILE A 75 1.66 -4.87 -20.75
CA ILE A 75 1.58 -3.45 -20.40
C ILE A 75 2.00 -2.55 -21.57
N ASP A 76 3.04 -2.93 -22.30
CA ASP A 76 3.51 -2.19 -23.47
C ASP A 76 2.42 -2.09 -24.56
N LYS A 77 1.78 -3.21 -24.86
CA LYS A 77 0.74 -3.35 -25.90
C LYS A 77 -0.63 -2.80 -25.49
N ALA A 78 -0.89 -2.68 -24.19
CA ALA A 78 -2.19 -2.19 -23.71
C ALA A 78 -2.49 -0.78 -24.23
N ASP A 79 -3.71 -0.54 -24.66
CA ASP A 79 -4.18 0.78 -25.09
C ASP A 79 -4.90 1.54 -23.97
N GLY A 80 -5.03 2.85 -24.14
CA GLY A 80 -5.81 3.71 -23.25
C GLY A 80 -5.04 4.23 -22.04
N GLU A 81 -5.80 4.84 -21.11
CA GLU A 81 -5.29 5.46 -19.89
C GLU A 81 -5.38 4.45 -18.74
N ARG A 82 -4.24 3.86 -18.36
CA ARG A 82 -4.21 2.73 -17.45
C ARG A 82 -3.17 2.88 -16.35
N VAL A 83 -3.50 2.38 -15.19
CA VAL A 83 -2.55 2.18 -14.09
C VAL A 83 -2.39 0.68 -13.84
N PHE A 84 -1.17 0.24 -13.76
CA PHE A 84 -0.81 -1.15 -13.47
C PHE A 84 -0.10 -1.19 -12.11
N VAL A 85 -0.71 -1.80 -11.11
CA VAL A 85 -0.08 -2.06 -9.82
C VAL A 85 0.54 -3.45 -9.86
N LEU A 86 1.85 -3.51 -9.66
CA LEU A 86 2.63 -4.75 -9.64
C LEU A 86 3.06 -5.01 -8.20
N LYS A 87 2.45 -6.00 -7.56
CA LYS A 87 2.77 -6.37 -6.19
C LYS A 87 4.04 -7.21 -6.16
N ASP A 88 4.91 -6.90 -5.23
CA ASP A 88 6.17 -7.62 -5.00
C ASP A 88 7.05 -7.83 -6.23
N PHE A 89 6.89 -6.97 -7.24
CA PHE A 89 7.64 -7.08 -8.50
C PHE A 89 9.16 -7.01 -8.30
N HIS A 90 9.65 -6.51 -7.15
CA HIS A 90 11.07 -6.53 -6.79
C HIS A 90 11.67 -7.95 -6.83
N GLN A 91 10.90 -8.99 -6.64
CA GLN A 91 11.35 -10.39 -6.76
C GLN A 91 11.61 -10.81 -8.22
N CYS A 92 11.08 -10.07 -9.20
CA CYS A 92 11.19 -10.42 -10.62
C CYS A 92 12.51 -9.99 -11.26
N TRP A 93 13.23 -9.04 -10.67
CA TRP A 93 14.46 -8.52 -11.28
C TRP A 93 15.75 -9.08 -10.69
N GLU A 94 15.70 -9.80 -9.57
CA GLU A 94 16.89 -10.43 -9.01
C GLU A 94 17.50 -11.40 -10.04
N LYS A 95 18.77 -11.18 -10.42
CA LYS A 95 19.48 -11.97 -11.46
C LYS A 95 18.77 -12.02 -12.82
N GLN A 96 17.88 -11.08 -13.12
CA GLN A 96 17.10 -11.02 -14.36
C GLN A 96 17.36 -9.72 -15.14
N PRO A 97 18.54 -9.53 -15.75
CA PRO A 97 18.88 -8.28 -16.44
C PRO A 97 17.93 -7.92 -17.59
N LYS A 98 17.30 -8.93 -18.21
CA LYS A 98 16.29 -8.71 -19.25
C LYS A 98 15.04 -8.01 -18.72
N VAL A 99 14.59 -8.36 -17.51
CA VAL A 99 13.43 -7.74 -16.86
C VAL A 99 13.74 -6.28 -16.53
N ILE A 100 14.90 -6.01 -15.91
CA ILE A 100 15.36 -4.66 -15.59
C ILE A 100 15.42 -3.82 -16.87
N ARG A 101 16.06 -4.35 -17.92
CA ARG A 101 16.18 -3.63 -19.19
C ARG A 101 14.82 -3.35 -19.84
N LYS A 102 13.91 -4.32 -19.85
CA LYS A 102 12.56 -4.15 -20.39
C LYS A 102 11.79 -3.09 -19.62
N LEU A 103 11.85 -3.12 -18.28
CA LEU A 103 11.17 -2.14 -17.42
C LEU A 103 11.71 -0.72 -17.68
N ARG A 104 13.03 -0.57 -17.81
CA ARG A 104 13.66 0.71 -18.15
C ARG A 104 13.21 1.24 -19.51
N ASN A 105 13.19 0.39 -20.53
CA ASN A 105 12.70 0.77 -21.86
C ASN A 105 11.22 1.22 -21.81
N LEU A 106 10.41 0.51 -21.02
CA LEU A 106 9.01 0.84 -20.80
C LEU A 106 8.85 2.18 -20.10
N ALA A 107 9.57 2.42 -19.02
CA ALA A 107 9.52 3.68 -18.28
C ALA A 107 9.76 4.88 -19.21
N GLN A 108 10.69 4.76 -20.15
CA GLN A 108 10.96 5.81 -21.14
C GLN A 108 9.87 5.93 -22.20
N LYS A 109 9.37 4.82 -22.72
CA LYS A 109 8.33 4.79 -23.76
C LYS A 109 6.99 5.35 -23.22
N LEU A 110 6.63 5.01 -21.99
CA LEU A 110 5.38 5.39 -21.38
C LEU A 110 5.25 6.90 -21.11
N LYS A 111 6.36 7.66 -21.10
CA LYS A 111 6.35 9.15 -20.99
C LYS A 111 5.44 9.83 -22.01
N PHE A 112 5.22 9.20 -23.16
CA PHE A 112 4.38 9.70 -24.24
C PHE A 112 2.94 9.14 -24.19
N THR A 113 2.59 8.46 -23.13
CA THR A 113 1.27 7.85 -22.91
C THR A 113 0.66 8.35 -21.61
N LYS A 114 -0.53 7.89 -21.26
CA LYS A 114 -1.14 8.08 -19.94
C LYS A 114 -1.16 6.78 -19.15
N LYS A 115 -0.16 5.92 -19.36
CA LYS A 115 0.03 4.68 -18.59
C LYS A 115 1.05 4.92 -17.49
N THR A 116 0.77 4.36 -16.31
CA THR A 116 1.66 4.39 -15.16
C THR A 116 1.82 2.98 -14.60
N ILE A 117 3.04 2.60 -14.29
CA ILE A 117 3.36 1.37 -13.54
C ILE A 117 3.63 1.79 -12.10
N VAL A 118 2.90 1.19 -11.17
CA VAL A 118 3.09 1.35 -9.74
C VAL A 118 3.61 0.02 -9.20
N ILE A 119 4.77 0.00 -8.58
CA ILE A 119 5.30 -1.18 -7.89
C ILE A 119 5.02 -1.00 -6.40
N SER A 120 4.23 -1.90 -5.83
CA SER A 120 4.01 -1.97 -4.38
C SER A 120 4.93 -3.03 -3.79
N SER A 121 5.74 -2.64 -2.80
CA SER A 121 6.73 -3.53 -2.20
C SER A 121 6.94 -3.18 -0.72
N PRO A 122 7.14 -4.15 0.17
CA PRO A 122 7.48 -3.90 1.57
C PRO A 122 8.92 -3.40 1.75
N VAL A 123 9.76 -3.51 0.72
CA VAL A 123 11.17 -3.17 0.78
C VAL A 123 11.58 -2.26 -0.37
N SER A 124 12.51 -1.34 -0.09
CA SER A 124 13.10 -0.46 -1.12
C SER A 124 14.33 -1.13 -1.76
N GLN A 125 14.09 -2.02 -2.72
CA GLN A 125 15.14 -2.73 -3.46
C GLN A 125 15.10 -2.37 -4.95
N LEU A 126 15.26 -1.10 -5.27
CA LEU A 126 15.27 -0.64 -6.65
C LEU A 126 16.65 -0.88 -7.28
N PRO A 127 16.72 -1.54 -8.47
CA PRO A 127 17.96 -1.66 -9.24
C PRO A 127 18.56 -0.30 -9.57
N GLU A 128 19.90 -0.20 -9.51
CA GLU A 128 20.64 1.02 -9.84
C GLU A 128 20.25 1.60 -11.20
N GLU A 129 20.00 0.73 -12.18
CA GLU A 129 19.64 1.10 -13.54
C GLU A 129 18.30 1.83 -13.67
N LEU A 130 17.44 1.72 -12.66
CA LEU A 130 16.09 2.32 -12.63
C LEU A 130 16.00 3.58 -11.78
N ARG A 131 17.06 3.98 -11.08
CA ARG A 131 17.04 5.11 -10.13
C ARG A 131 16.56 6.43 -10.74
N ASP A 132 16.99 6.73 -11.96
CA ASP A 132 16.61 7.97 -12.66
C ASP A 132 15.21 7.88 -13.32
N ASP A 133 14.70 6.68 -13.54
CA ASP A 133 13.44 6.44 -14.23
C ASP A 133 12.28 6.20 -13.25
N ALA A 134 12.56 5.84 -11.99
CA ALA A 134 11.57 5.51 -10.98
C ALA A 134 11.47 6.58 -9.89
N LEU A 135 10.24 6.91 -9.52
CA LEU A 135 9.94 7.71 -8.34
C LEU A 135 9.69 6.75 -7.16
N VAL A 136 10.39 6.97 -6.05
CA VAL A 136 10.18 6.17 -4.83
C VAL A 136 9.36 6.99 -3.84
N LEU A 137 8.24 6.45 -3.38
CA LEU A 137 7.35 7.05 -2.40
C LEU A 137 7.23 6.15 -1.18
N GLU A 138 7.30 6.76 0.00
CA GLU A 138 6.94 6.09 1.25
C GLU A 138 5.44 6.27 1.50
N PHE A 139 4.76 5.18 1.83
CA PHE A 139 3.35 5.23 2.16
C PHE A 139 3.17 5.50 3.66
N PRO A 140 2.41 6.52 4.05
CA PRO A 140 2.29 6.89 5.45
C PRO A 140 1.51 5.85 6.26
N PRO A 141 1.85 5.66 7.56
CA PRO A 141 1.03 4.87 8.46
C PRO A 141 -0.38 5.48 8.60
N PRO A 142 -1.37 4.71 9.10
CA PRO A 142 -2.74 5.19 9.26
C PRO A 142 -2.82 6.38 10.22
N GLY A 143 -3.59 7.39 9.83
CA GLY A 143 -3.92 8.52 10.69
C GLY A 143 -5.00 8.20 11.72
N VAL A 144 -5.30 9.17 12.61
CA VAL A 144 -6.29 8.99 13.69
C VAL A 144 -7.66 8.55 13.16
N GLN A 145 -8.12 9.13 12.04
CA GLN A 145 -9.43 8.79 11.46
C GLN A 145 -9.47 7.35 10.93
N GLU A 146 -8.40 6.87 10.32
CA GLU A 146 -8.31 5.49 9.82
C GLU A 146 -8.24 4.50 10.99
N LEU A 147 -7.46 4.83 12.03
CA LEU A 147 -7.40 4.05 13.27
C LEU A 147 -8.75 4.01 13.97
N ASP A 148 -9.50 5.11 13.98
CA ASP A 148 -10.87 5.16 14.53
C ASP A 148 -11.82 4.25 13.75
N GLY A 149 -11.70 4.22 12.43
CA GLY A 149 -12.43 3.28 11.58
C GLY A 149 -12.12 1.81 11.89
N ILE A 150 -10.85 1.47 12.12
CA ILE A 150 -10.41 0.12 12.53
C ILE A 150 -11.01 -0.23 13.89
N LEU A 151 -10.85 0.67 14.87
CA LEU A 151 -11.40 0.47 16.22
C LEU A 151 -12.92 0.33 16.20
N GLY A 152 -13.61 1.15 15.41
CA GLY A 152 -15.06 1.11 15.24
C GLY A 152 -15.58 -0.24 14.73
N LYS A 153 -14.88 -0.84 13.76
CA LYS A 153 -15.22 -2.18 13.25
C LYS A 153 -15.08 -3.25 14.32
N LEU A 154 -14.04 -3.20 15.13
CA LEU A 154 -13.81 -4.17 16.21
C LEU A 154 -14.83 -4.02 17.33
N THR A 155 -15.14 -2.78 17.73
CA THR A 155 -16.12 -2.51 18.80
C THR A 155 -17.58 -2.74 18.40
N ALA A 156 -17.87 -2.81 17.10
CA ALA A 156 -19.19 -3.21 16.59
C ALA A 156 -19.46 -4.73 16.72
N THR A 157 -18.46 -5.53 17.10
CA THR A 157 -18.60 -6.98 17.28
C THR A 157 -19.53 -7.28 18.47
N PRO A 158 -20.53 -8.17 18.33
CA PRO A 158 -21.43 -8.54 19.42
C PRO A 158 -20.66 -9.02 20.66
N GLY A 159 -21.04 -8.51 21.83
CA GLY A 159 -20.42 -8.87 23.10
C GLY A 159 -19.27 -7.98 23.56
N VAL A 160 -18.79 -7.09 22.71
CA VAL A 160 -17.78 -6.07 23.08
C VAL A 160 -18.46 -4.91 23.81
N LYS A 161 -17.96 -4.55 24.99
CA LYS A 161 -18.37 -3.36 25.72
C LYS A 161 -17.35 -2.26 25.53
N VAL A 162 -17.81 -1.03 25.35
CA VAL A 162 -16.95 0.16 25.25
C VAL A 162 -17.27 1.07 26.44
N ASP A 163 -16.30 1.25 27.31
CA ASP A 163 -16.37 2.15 28.46
C ASP A 163 -15.31 3.26 28.33
N LEU A 164 -15.48 4.06 27.28
CA LEU A 164 -14.61 5.18 26.95
C LEU A 164 -15.39 6.46 26.81
N THR A 165 -14.88 7.52 27.43
CA THR A 165 -15.28 8.88 27.07
C THR A 165 -14.74 9.24 25.69
N ALA A 166 -15.24 10.33 25.08
CA ALA A 166 -14.66 10.84 23.82
C ALA A 166 -13.15 11.11 23.96
N GLN A 167 -12.73 11.68 25.09
CA GLN A 167 -11.33 11.94 25.38
C GLN A 167 -10.52 10.66 25.60
N GLY A 168 -11.11 9.64 26.26
CA GLY A 168 -10.49 8.33 26.45
C GLY A 168 -10.28 7.61 25.09
N ARG A 169 -11.29 7.67 24.21
CA ARG A 169 -11.18 7.14 22.84
C ARG A 169 -10.05 7.79 22.06
N ASP A 170 -9.93 9.11 22.13
CA ASP A 170 -8.84 9.86 21.49
C ASP A 170 -7.45 9.43 22.00
N LYS A 171 -7.30 9.25 23.31
CA LYS A 171 -6.05 8.73 23.90
C LYS A 171 -5.71 7.31 23.41
N VAL A 172 -6.69 6.42 23.31
CA VAL A 172 -6.53 5.06 22.76
C VAL A 172 -6.00 5.14 21.33
N LEU A 173 -6.62 5.95 20.48
CA LEU A 173 -6.20 6.13 19.09
C LEU A 173 -4.77 6.68 18.98
N HIS A 174 -4.45 7.72 19.75
CA HIS A 174 -3.11 8.32 19.78
C HIS A 174 -2.04 7.34 20.27
N SER A 175 -2.35 6.43 21.18
CA SER A 175 -1.40 5.41 21.63
C SER A 175 -1.00 4.44 20.52
N ALA A 176 -1.86 4.24 19.51
CA ALA A 176 -1.63 3.36 18.36
C ALA A 176 -0.99 4.05 17.15
N LEU A 177 -0.86 5.40 17.14
CA LEU A 177 -0.23 6.11 16.01
C LEU A 177 1.16 5.57 15.68
N GLY A 178 1.45 5.40 14.39
CA GLY A 178 2.72 4.83 13.89
C GLY A 178 2.73 3.30 13.75
N LEU A 179 1.66 2.62 14.19
CA LEU A 179 1.43 1.22 13.83
C LEU A 179 0.85 1.13 12.41
N SER A 180 1.11 0.02 11.71
CA SER A 180 0.37 -0.30 10.50
C SER A 180 -1.09 -0.67 10.81
N SER A 181 -1.97 -0.63 9.81
CA SER A 181 -3.38 -1.00 9.98
C SER A 181 -3.55 -2.39 10.58
N ASN A 182 -2.79 -3.37 10.08
CA ASN A 182 -2.82 -4.73 10.59
C ASN A 182 -2.25 -4.84 12.01
N GLN A 183 -1.21 -4.08 12.33
CA GLN A 183 -0.66 -4.02 13.68
C GLN A 183 -1.65 -3.38 14.65
N ALA A 184 -2.25 -2.24 14.28
CA ALA A 184 -3.26 -1.56 15.10
C ALA A 184 -4.47 -2.45 15.34
N GLN A 185 -4.98 -3.12 14.29
CA GLN A 185 -6.09 -4.06 14.42
C GLN A 185 -5.78 -5.20 15.41
N ARG A 186 -4.59 -5.80 15.32
CA ARG A 186 -4.18 -6.86 16.25
C ARG A 186 -4.05 -6.37 17.70
N VAL A 187 -3.49 -5.18 17.89
CA VAL A 187 -3.30 -4.61 19.23
C VAL A 187 -4.64 -4.24 19.85
N PHE A 188 -5.54 -3.60 19.10
CA PHE A 188 -6.90 -3.28 19.58
C PHE A 188 -7.71 -4.56 19.86
N ALA A 189 -7.64 -5.55 18.97
CA ALA A 189 -8.32 -6.82 19.18
C ALA A 189 -7.81 -7.53 20.45
N LYS A 190 -6.50 -7.52 20.70
CA LYS A 190 -5.89 -8.09 21.90
C LYS A 190 -6.39 -7.39 23.16
N ALA A 191 -6.48 -6.06 23.17
CA ALA A 191 -7.00 -5.28 24.28
C ALA A 191 -8.45 -5.68 24.58
N ILE A 192 -9.33 -5.69 23.56
CA ILE A 192 -10.74 -6.03 23.70
C ILE A 192 -10.95 -7.47 24.18
N VAL A 193 -10.20 -8.44 23.64
CA VAL A 193 -10.40 -9.87 23.96
C VAL A 193 -9.93 -10.21 25.37
N SER A 194 -9.06 -9.41 25.98
CA SER A 194 -8.50 -9.69 27.31
C SER A 194 -9.55 -9.80 28.41
N ASP A 195 -10.58 -8.94 28.38
CA ASP A 195 -11.67 -8.92 29.37
C ASP A 195 -13.05 -8.59 28.76
N GLY A 196 -13.14 -8.43 27.45
CA GLY A 196 -14.38 -8.09 26.70
C GLY A 196 -14.80 -6.62 26.80
N VAL A 197 -13.97 -5.76 27.38
CA VAL A 197 -14.25 -4.33 27.59
C VAL A 197 -13.10 -3.51 27.01
N LEU A 198 -13.41 -2.46 26.28
CA LEU A 198 -12.43 -1.45 25.88
C LEU A 198 -12.54 -0.24 26.77
N ASP A 199 -11.53 0.05 27.56
CA ASP A 199 -11.47 1.21 28.45
C ASP A 199 -10.09 1.89 28.52
N GLU A 200 -9.93 2.91 29.36
CA GLU A 200 -8.67 3.66 29.45
C GLU A 200 -7.50 2.84 30.01
N ARG A 201 -7.71 1.69 30.67
CA ARG A 201 -6.66 0.81 31.16
C ARG A 201 -5.90 0.13 30.01
N ASP A 202 -6.55 -0.02 28.86
CA ASP A 202 -5.99 -0.62 27.66
C ASP A 202 -4.89 0.22 27.01
N ILE A 203 -4.81 1.51 27.30
CA ILE A 203 -3.76 2.40 26.80
C ILE A 203 -2.37 1.89 27.17
N GLY A 204 -2.23 1.36 28.39
CA GLY A 204 -0.98 0.75 28.85
C GLY A 204 -0.59 -0.49 28.06
N LEU A 205 -1.55 -1.35 27.77
CA LEU A 205 -1.36 -2.56 26.96
C LEU A 205 -1.00 -2.18 25.51
N ILE A 206 -1.77 -1.29 24.88
CA ILE A 206 -1.54 -0.82 23.52
C ILE A 206 -0.15 -0.23 23.37
N THR A 207 0.27 0.61 24.33
CA THR A 207 1.59 1.24 24.33
C THR A 207 2.72 0.21 24.48
N SER A 208 2.53 -0.82 25.33
CA SER A 208 3.52 -1.88 25.53
C SER A 208 3.68 -2.77 24.29
N GLU A 209 2.57 -3.15 23.67
CA GLU A 209 2.57 -3.92 22.41
C GLU A 209 3.25 -3.15 21.27
N LYS A 210 2.91 -1.85 21.13
CA LYS A 210 3.57 -0.98 20.17
C LYS A 210 5.09 -0.92 20.37
N LYS A 211 5.56 -0.76 21.61
CA LYS A 211 7.00 -0.79 21.92
C LYS A 211 7.66 -2.10 21.53
N GLN A 212 6.96 -3.24 21.75
CA GLN A 212 7.46 -4.54 21.36
C GLN A 212 7.55 -4.65 19.82
N ILE A 213 6.52 -4.26 19.09
CA ILE A 213 6.49 -4.27 17.61
C ILE A 213 7.65 -3.43 17.05
N ILE A 214 7.88 -2.24 17.59
CA ILE A 214 8.97 -1.35 17.16
C ILE A 214 10.35 -2.00 17.42
N ARG A 215 10.54 -2.68 18.54
CA ARG A 215 11.79 -3.41 18.82
C ARG A 215 12.01 -4.57 17.86
N GLU A 216 10.97 -5.34 17.57
CA GLU A 216 11.03 -6.47 16.63
C GLU A 216 11.31 -6.03 15.18
N SER A 217 10.88 -4.83 14.79
CA SER A 217 11.15 -4.27 13.46
C SER A 217 12.60 -3.78 13.25
N GLY A 218 13.47 -3.87 14.28
CA GLY A 218 14.85 -3.40 14.21
C GLY A 218 15.01 -1.86 14.23
N ALA A 219 13.93 -1.11 14.33
CA ALA A 219 13.98 0.35 14.27
C ALA A 219 14.64 1.02 15.49
N LEU A 220 14.92 0.25 16.57
CA LEU A 220 15.54 0.76 17.81
C LEU A 220 17.01 0.33 18.00
N GLU A 221 17.64 -0.32 17.04
CA GLU A 221 19.05 -0.74 17.16
C GLU A 221 20.08 0.38 16.83
N PHE A 222 19.64 1.61 16.59
CA PHE A 222 20.51 2.71 16.17
C PHE A 222 20.54 3.93 17.12
N PHE A 223 20.30 3.72 18.44
CA PHE A 223 20.54 4.77 19.43
C PHE A 223 21.20 4.24 20.68
#